data_b5d8e9ecdf83aba9292b80e8d2f41779
#
_entry.id   b5d8e9ecdf83aba9292b80e8d2f41779
#
_cell.length_a   1.000
_cell.length_b   1.000
_cell.length_c   1.000
_cell.angle_alpha   90.00
_cell.angle_beta   90.00
_cell.angle_gamma   90.00
#
_symmetry.space_group_name_H-M   'P 1'
#
loop_
_entity.id
_entity.type
_entity.pdbx_description
1 polymer ?
#
loop_
_entity_poly.entity_id
_entity_poly.type
_entity_poly.pdbx_seq_one_letter_code
_entity_poly.pdbx_strand_id
1 'polypeptide(L)'
;MTNRKKKYTVLLLSAPIGSGHRLAAEALREVFSAKENVEVVHGNVFDFFPHFLGSTFLRCYLWILGCCPWLYELAYKWGNSQGGSLWLRGLINHTLALLGDSYLRQVNPDAVIATHATPAGIISYYKKKHPELFLGAVITDFTVHKWWLVEGVDAYFLADERLKSRITVHSAVYSFGIPVRHAFKEQDYAACRKSFGWSAAEKVCLIMGGGEGLLPMEEMLEAITAAHISGLRLVAIAGHNEKLAARLRQRFSENTWQATADKNASYTPNPVEIYGFREDVPQMLAGADMIITKAGGLTCAEVLTSGLELLLYKPLPGQEQGNAGFLKAHYGANVCQNLAELVAAVRKIALTEQSAVPQKPQGNALAAEQICAFVLEQIRAK
;
A
#
# COMPACT_ATOMS: atom_id res chain seq x y z
N MET A 1 -46.40 7.55 9.49
CA MET A 1 -45.62 6.77 8.52
C MET A 1 -44.14 7.16 8.68
N THR A 2 -43.37 6.34 9.37
CA THR A 2 -41.95 6.55 9.54
C THR A 2 -41.27 6.37 8.19
N ASN A 3 -40.80 7.45 7.63
CA ASN A 3 -40.04 7.48 6.38
C ASN A 3 -38.73 6.69 6.60
N ARG A 4 -38.75 5.36 6.39
CA ARG A 4 -37.52 4.55 6.42
C ARG A 4 -36.62 5.06 5.31
N LYS A 5 -35.59 5.81 5.68
CA LYS A 5 -34.53 6.23 4.71
C LYS A 5 -34.02 4.99 3.98
N LYS A 6 -33.94 5.03 2.65
CA LYS A 6 -33.39 3.96 1.80
C LYS A 6 -32.00 3.58 2.31
N LYS A 7 -31.75 2.31 2.61
CA LYS A 7 -30.44 1.78 2.99
C LYS A 7 -29.69 1.40 1.71
N TYR A 8 -28.45 1.84 1.59
CA TYR A 8 -27.59 1.54 0.45
C TYR A 8 -26.56 0.48 0.84
N THR A 9 -26.31 -0.48 -0.03
CA THR A 9 -25.29 -1.53 0.15
C THR A 9 -24.08 -1.23 -0.71
N VAL A 10 -22.90 -1.05 -0.09
CA VAL A 10 -21.62 -0.84 -0.77
C VAL A 10 -20.75 -2.06 -0.55
N LEU A 11 -20.38 -2.74 -1.65
CA LEU A 11 -19.46 -3.86 -1.63
C LEU A 11 -18.05 -3.37 -1.95
N LEU A 12 -17.14 -3.48 -0.99
CA LEU A 12 -15.72 -3.26 -1.18
C LEU A 12 -15.07 -4.57 -1.57
N LEU A 13 -14.56 -4.67 -2.79
CA LEU A 13 -14.08 -5.92 -3.35
C LEU A 13 -12.57 -5.85 -3.63
N SER A 14 -11.81 -6.66 -2.90
CA SER A 14 -10.35 -6.74 -3.01
C SER A 14 -9.91 -8.09 -3.61
N ALA A 15 -8.59 -8.24 -3.82
CA ALA A 15 -7.96 -9.53 -4.09
C ALA A 15 -7.00 -9.83 -2.93
N PRO A 16 -6.83 -11.11 -2.52
CA PRO A 16 -5.96 -11.48 -1.40
C PRO A 16 -4.47 -11.51 -1.81
N ILE A 17 -4.11 -10.71 -2.81
CA ILE A 17 -2.77 -10.61 -3.38
C ILE A 17 -2.14 -9.31 -2.86
N GLY A 18 -1.27 -9.45 -1.85
CA GLY A 18 -0.64 -8.31 -1.17
C GLY A 18 -1.55 -7.61 -0.15
N SER A 19 -0.97 -7.02 0.87
CA SER A 19 -1.71 -6.33 1.94
C SER A 19 -2.27 -4.97 1.50
N GLY A 20 -1.68 -4.32 0.50
CA GLY A 20 -2.02 -2.97 0.09
C GLY A 20 -3.47 -2.80 -0.38
N HIS A 21 -3.94 -3.66 -1.26
CA HIS A 21 -5.31 -3.61 -1.78
C HIS A 21 -6.36 -3.81 -0.67
N ARG A 22 -6.08 -4.73 0.26
CA ARG A 22 -6.95 -4.99 1.43
C ARG A 22 -6.99 -3.78 2.37
N LEU A 23 -5.84 -3.18 2.67
CA LEU A 23 -5.77 -2.02 3.57
C LEU A 23 -6.38 -0.76 2.93
N ALA A 24 -6.30 -0.58 1.61
CA ALA A 24 -7.02 0.48 0.91
C ALA A 24 -8.55 0.27 0.98
N ALA A 25 -9.02 -0.98 0.83
CA ALA A 25 -10.43 -1.31 1.04
C ALA A 25 -10.85 -1.08 2.51
N GLU A 26 -9.98 -1.38 3.47
CA GLU A 26 -10.22 -1.13 4.89
C GLU A 26 -10.36 0.37 5.19
N ALA A 27 -9.50 1.21 4.61
CA ALA A 27 -9.60 2.66 4.73
C ALA A 27 -10.96 3.19 4.20
N LEU A 28 -11.44 2.64 3.08
CA LEU A 28 -12.77 2.96 2.57
C LEU A 28 -13.87 2.43 3.50
N ARG A 29 -13.72 1.21 4.05
CA ARG A 29 -14.67 0.62 5.00
C ARG A 29 -14.86 1.50 6.23
N GLU A 30 -13.77 2.02 6.81
CA GLU A 30 -13.83 2.95 7.95
C GLU A 30 -14.76 4.13 7.66
N VAL A 31 -14.60 4.76 6.48
CA VAL A 31 -15.36 5.96 6.11
C VAL A 31 -16.82 5.64 5.73
N PHE A 32 -17.06 4.60 4.92
CA PHE A 32 -18.42 4.23 4.53
C PHE A 32 -19.24 3.74 5.72
N SER A 33 -18.66 2.96 6.65
CA SER A 33 -19.36 2.45 7.84
C SER A 33 -19.76 3.56 8.82
N ALA A 34 -19.10 4.72 8.77
CA ALA A 34 -19.49 5.88 9.57
C ALA A 34 -20.68 6.65 8.98
N LYS A 35 -21.20 6.28 7.80
CA LYS A 35 -22.32 6.96 7.16
C LYS A 35 -23.66 6.32 7.54
N GLU A 36 -24.63 7.15 7.93
CA GLU A 36 -26.00 6.69 8.15
C GLU A 36 -26.60 6.08 6.89
N ASN A 37 -27.37 5.02 7.03
CA ASN A 37 -28.06 4.30 5.95
C ASN A 37 -27.12 3.68 4.89
N VAL A 38 -25.87 3.38 5.25
CA VAL A 38 -24.95 2.62 4.41
C VAL A 38 -24.64 1.30 5.11
N GLU A 39 -24.82 0.20 4.39
CA GLU A 39 -24.29 -1.11 4.75
C GLU A 39 -23.04 -1.39 3.94
N VAL A 40 -21.96 -1.75 4.63
CA VAL A 40 -20.69 -2.05 3.97
C VAL A 40 -20.42 -3.53 4.06
N VAL A 41 -20.27 -4.15 2.91
CA VAL A 41 -19.81 -5.54 2.79
C VAL A 41 -18.37 -5.52 2.28
N HIS A 42 -17.46 -6.19 2.98
CA HIS A 42 -16.09 -6.35 2.53
C HIS A 42 -15.87 -7.80 2.11
N GLY A 43 -15.57 -8.01 0.84
CA GLY A 43 -15.32 -9.32 0.23
C GLY A 43 -14.02 -9.35 -0.57
N ASN A 44 -13.65 -10.53 -0.99
CA ASN A 44 -12.57 -10.75 -1.93
C ASN A 44 -13.04 -11.69 -3.06
N VAL A 45 -12.31 -11.70 -4.18
CA VAL A 45 -12.69 -12.52 -5.33
C VAL A 45 -12.73 -14.01 -5.05
N PHE A 46 -12.10 -14.51 -3.98
CA PHE A 46 -12.15 -15.91 -3.61
C PHE A 46 -13.43 -16.30 -2.87
N ASP A 47 -14.21 -15.32 -2.37
CA ASP A 47 -15.52 -15.55 -1.78
C ASP A 47 -16.54 -16.02 -2.84
N PHE A 48 -16.21 -15.85 -4.13
CA PHE A 48 -16.98 -16.40 -5.26
C PHE A 48 -16.83 -17.92 -5.42
N PHE A 49 -15.82 -18.51 -4.78
CA PHE A 49 -15.51 -19.93 -4.90
C PHE A 49 -15.81 -20.67 -3.62
N PRO A 50 -16.07 -21.98 -3.70
CA PRO A 50 -15.98 -22.85 -2.54
C PRO A 50 -14.61 -22.70 -1.86
N HIS A 51 -14.58 -22.58 -0.54
CA HIS A 51 -13.37 -22.25 0.26
C HIS A 51 -12.12 -23.08 -0.08
N PHE A 52 -12.28 -24.36 -0.47
CA PHE A 52 -11.15 -25.22 -0.82
C PHE A 52 -10.47 -24.86 -2.15
N LEU A 53 -11.21 -24.33 -3.13
CA LEU A 53 -10.66 -23.93 -4.43
C LEU A 53 -9.88 -22.60 -4.31
N GLY A 54 -10.43 -21.63 -3.58
CA GLY A 54 -9.79 -20.33 -3.37
C GLY A 54 -8.45 -20.45 -2.64
N SER A 55 -8.39 -21.29 -1.59
CA SER A 55 -7.15 -21.52 -0.83
C SER A 55 -6.07 -22.23 -1.65
N THR A 56 -6.44 -23.17 -2.50
CA THR A 56 -5.51 -23.89 -3.38
C THR A 56 -4.92 -22.95 -4.42
N PHE A 57 -5.75 -22.13 -5.05
CA PHE A 57 -5.30 -21.16 -6.04
C PHE A 57 -4.32 -20.13 -5.42
N LEU A 58 -4.63 -19.62 -4.23
CA LEU A 58 -3.74 -18.71 -3.51
C LEU A 58 -2.39 -19.35 -3.18
N ARG A 59 -2.38 -20.61 -2.73
CA ARG A 59 -1.13 -21.35 -2.45
C ARG A 59 -0.28 -21.53 -3.71
N CYS A 60 -0.88 -21.91 -4.83
CA CYS A 60 -0.16 -22.00 -6.11
C CYS A 60 0.42 -20.66 -6.54
N TYR A 61 -0.35 -19.61 -6.42
CA TYR A 61 0.10 -18.26 -6.76
C TYR A 61 1.29 -17.81 -5.88
N LEU A 62 1.19 -17.97 -4.55
CA LEU A 62 2.28 -17.62 -3.63
C LEU A 62 3.53 -18.48 -3.86
N TRP A 63 3.34 -19.76 -4.21
CA TRP A 63 4.44 -20.65 -4.56
C TRP A 63 5.18 -20.18 -5.83
N ILE A 64 4.44 -19.78 -6.88
CA ILE A 64 5.02 -19.20 -8.11
C ILE A 64 5.81 -17.95 -7.79
N LEU A 65 5.27 -17.04 -6.99
CA LEU A 65 5.96 -15.81 -6.59
C LEU A 65 7.27 -16.09 -5.82
N GLY A 66 7.26 -17.09 -4.93
CA GLY A 66 8.41 -17.46 -4.12
C GLY A 66 9.48 -18.24 -4.89
N CYS A 67 9.07 -19.15 -5.76
CA CYS A 67 9.99 -20.06 -6.44
C CYS A 67 10.43 -19.59 -7.83
N CYS A 68 9.61 -18.78 -8.51
CA CYS A 68 9.84 -18.37 -9.89
C CYS A 68 9.53 -16.88 -10.13
N PRO A 69 10.25 -15.94 -9.50
CA PRO A 69 10.00 -14.50 -9.65
C PRO A 69 10.05 -14.01 -11.10
N TRP A 70 10.90 -14.63 -11.92
CA TRP A 70 11.01 -14.34 -13.36
C TRP A 70 9.73 -14.68 -14.13
N LEU A 71 8.98 -15.69 -13.69
CA LEU A 71 7.71 -16.06 -14.30
C LEU A 71 6.64 -15.01 -14.00
N TYR A 72 6.67 -14.43 -12.80
CA TYR A 72 5.81 -13.30 -12.45
C TYR A 72 6.12 -12.06 -13.30
N GLU A 73 7.41 -11.74 -13.49
CA GLU A 73 7.84 -10.63 -14.36
C GLU A 73 7.37 -10.84 -15.81
N LEU A 74 7.53 -12.05 -16.33
CA LEU A 74 7.08 -12.43 -17.66
C LEU A 74 5.55 -12.30 -17.77
N ALA A 75 4.81 -12.82 -16.79
CA ALA A 75 3.35 -12.72 -16.75
C ALA A 75 2.88 -11.26 -16.63
N TYR A 76 3.57 -10.43 -15.83
CA TYR A 76 3.28 -9.01 -15.71
C TYR A 76 3.52 -8.26 -17.04
N LYS A 77 4.68 -8.48 -17.68
CA LYS A 77 5.00 -7.89 -19.00
C LYS A 77 4.01 -8.34 -20.06
N TRP A 78 3.69 -9.63 -20.09
CA TRP A 78 2.72 -10.19 -21.02
C TRP A 78 1.31 -9.63 -20.74
N GLY A 79 0.90 -9.53 -19.48
CA GLY A 79 -0.36 -8.92 -19.08
C GLY A 79 -0.47 -7.44 -19.48
N ASN A 80 0.66 -6.73 -19.52
CA ASN A 80 0.72 -5.33 -19.96
C ASN A 80 0.91 -5.16 -21.48
N SER A 81 1.05 -6.26 -22.25
CA SER A 81 1.14 -6.26 -23.70
C SER A 81 -0.24 -6.07 -24.35
N GLN A 82 -0.28 -5.79 -25.63
CA GLN A 82 -1.53 -5.76 -26.42
C GLN A 82 -1.81 -7.15 -27.04
N GLY A 83 -3.07 -7.51 -27.14
CA GLY A 83 -3.50 -8.73 -27.84
C GLY A 83 -3.89 -9.89 -26.92
N GLY A 84 -3.19 -11.03 -27.00
CA GLY A 84 -3.60 -12.31 -26.38
C GLY A 84 -3.84 -12.25 -24.87
N SER A 85 -3.09 -11.43 -24.12
CA SER A 85 -3.30 -11.26 -22.68
C SER A 85 -4.66 -10.63 -22.33
N LEU A 86 -5.13 -9.70 -23.14
CA LEU A 86 -6.42 -9.02 -22.93
C LEU A 86 -7.59 -9.95 -23.24
N TRP A 87 -7.45 -10.81 -24.26
CA TRP A 87 -8.45 -11.84 -24.56
C TRP A 87 -8.58 -12.85 -23.42
N LEU A 88 -7.44 -13.37 -22.92
CA LEU A 88 -7.44 -14.31 -21.78
C LEU A 88 -8.02 -13.65 -20.51
N ARG A 89 -7.68 -12.38 -20.24
CA ARG A 89 -8.31 -11.60 -19.18
C ARG A 89 -9.83 -11.57 -19.34
N GLY A 90 -10.31 -11.30 -20.56
CA GLY A 90 -11.75 -11.28 -20.87
C GLY A 90 -12.43 -12.60 -20.53
N LEU A 91 -11.82 -13.72 -20.95
CA LEU A 91 -12.34 -15.07 -20.67
C LEU A 91 -12.36 -15.37 -19.15
N ILE A 92 -11.27 -15.07 -18.45
CA ILE A 92 -11.17 -15.24 -16.99
C ILE A 92 -12.24 -14.41 -16.28
N ASN A 93 -12.34 -13.12 -16.59
CA ASN A 93 -13.30 -12.22 -15.95
C ASN A 93 -14.74 -12.66 -16.20
N HIS A 94 -15.06 -13.10 -17.43
CA HIS A 94 -16.39 -13.63 -17.75
C HIS A 94 -16.73 -14.86 -16.93
N THR A 95 -15.81 -15.85 -16.88
CA THR A 95 -16.01 -17.08 -16.14
C THR A 95 -16.18 -16.79 -14.63
N LEU A 96 -15.35 -15.90 -14.08
CA LEU A 96 -15.42 -15.51 -12.67
C LEU A 96 -16.68 -14.72 -12.36
N ALA A 97 -17.19 -13.92 -13.28
CA ALA A 97 -18.47 -13.23 -13.12
C ALA A 97 -19.66 -14.19 -13.04
N LEU A 98 -19.63 -15.28 -13.83
CA LEU A 98 -20.66 -16.33 -13.75
C LEU A 98 -20.61 -17.07 -12.40
N LEU A 99 -19.42 -17.38 -11.91
CA LEU A 99 -19.23 -18.05 -10.61
C LEU A 99 -19.64 -17.14 -9.44
N GLY A 100 -19.39 -15.83 -9.53
CA GLY A 100 -19.74 -14.84 -8.52
C GLY A 100 -21.20 -14.38 -8.54
N ASP A 101 -22.00 -14.76 -9.54
CA ASP A 101 -23.36 -14.28 -9.73
C ASP A 101 -24.25 -14.55 -8.49
N SER A 102 -24.18 -15.74 -7.91
CA SER A 102 -24.94 -16.10 -6.71
C SER A 102 -24.56 -15.23 -5.50
N TYR A 103 -23.27 -15.00 -5.28
CA TYR A 103 -22.77 -14.15 -4.20
C TYR A 103 -23.22 -12.68 -4.40
N LEU A 104 -23.06 -12.16 -5.62
CA LEU A 104 -23.44 -10.79 -5.94
C LEU A 104 -24.96 -10.55 -5.82
N ARG A 105 -25.78 -11.52 -6.21
CA ARG A 105 -27.26 -11.44 -5.99
C ARG A 105 -27.62 -11.49 -4.51
N GLN A 106 -26.90 -12.28 -3.70
CA GLN A 106 -27.16 -12.34 -2.26
C GLN A 106 -26.79 -11.03 -1.58
N VAL A 107 -25.65 -10.42 -1.93
CA VAL A 107 -25.22 -9.12 -1.40
C VAL A 107 -26.09 -7.99 -1.95
N ASN A 108 -26.53 -8.08 -3.19
CA ASN A 108 -27.34 -7.09 -3.92
C ASN A 108 -26.84 -5.65 -3.74
N PRO A 109 -25.58 -5.34 -4.16
CA PRO A 109 -24.96 -4.05 -3.91
C PRO A 109 -25.52 -2.95 -4.81
N ASP A 110 -25.71 -1.73 -4.27
CA ASP A 110 -25.96 -0.51 -5.06
C ASP A 110 -24.65 0.01 -5.69
N ALA A 111 -23.53 -0.22 -5.01
CA ALA A 111 -22.19 0.11 -5.52
C ALA A 111 -21.17 -0.99 -5.21
N VAL A 112 -20.25 -1.23 -6.14
CA VAL A 112 -19.05 -2.01 -5.93
C VAL A 112 -17.83 -1.12 -6.13
N ILE A 113 -16.93 -1.12 -5.14
CA ILE A 113 -15.65 -0.43 -5.23
C ILE A 113 -14.53 -1.48 -5.24
N ALA A 114 -13.89 -1.61 -6.39
CA ALA A 114 -12.79 -2.55 -6.60
C ALA A 114 -11.44 -1.89 -6.29
N THR A 115 -10.67 -2.49 -5.40
CA THR A 115 -9.29 -2.04 -5.07
C THR A 115 -8.22 -2.85 -5.78
N HIS A 116 -8.61 -3.76 -6.70
CA HIS A 116 -7.70 -4.53 -7.54
C HIS A 116 -8.30 -4.71 -8.94
N ALA A 117 -7.44 -4.87 -9.97
CA ALA A 117 -7.87 -4.96 -11.37
C ALA A 117 -8.78 -6.17 -11.66
N THR A 118 -8.54 -7.32 -11.00
CA THR A 118 -9.34 -8.53 -11.20
C THR A 118 -10.79 -8.34 -10.78
N PRO A 119 -11.13 -7.88 -9.55
CA PRO A 119 -12.51 -7.58 -9.20
C PRO A 119 -13.14 -6.52 -10.10
N ALA A 120 -12.41 -5.47 -10.49
CA ALA A 120 -12.95 -4.48 -11.44
C ALA A 120 -13.37 -5.14 -12.76
N GLY A 121 -12.52 -6.02 -13.31
CA GLY A 121 -12.82 -6.77 -14.50
C GLY A 121 -14.02 -7.73 -14.37
N ILE A 122 -14.12 -8.45 -13.26
CA ILE A 122 -15.22 -9.38 -12.99
C ILE A 122 -16.56 -8.62 -12.92
N ILE A 123 -16.61 -7.56 -12.11
CA ILE A 123 -17.83 -6.79 -11.91
C ILE A 123 -18.24 -6.04 -13.19
N SER A 124 -17.31 -5.65 -14.06
CA SER A 124 -17.64 -5.06 -15.35
C SER A 124 -18.48 -6.01 -16.23
N TYR A 125 -18.23 -7.31 -16.15
CA TYR A 125 -19.06 -8.32 -16.85
C TYR A 125 -20.43 -8.52 -16.18
N TYR A 126 -20.48 -8.57 -14.85
CA TYR A 126 -21.73 -8.65 -14.09
C TYR A 126 -22.63 -7.44 -14.39
N LYS A 127 -22.04 -6.24 -14.44
CA LYS A 127 -22.74 -4.98 -14.70
C LYS A 127 -23.39 -4.93 -16.08
N LYS A 128 -22.96 -5.71 -17.06
CA LYS A 128 -23.66 -5.79 -18.38
C LYS A 128 -25.11 -6.24 -18.26
N LYS A 129 -25.43 -7.03 -17.21
CA LYS A 129 -26.82 -7.47 -16.88
C LYS A 129 -27.46 -6.61 -15.79
N HIS A 130 -26.67 -5.79 -15.10
CA HIS A 130 -27.07 -4.93 -13.98
C HIS A 130 -26.56 -3.50 -14.19
N PRO A 131 -27.06 -2.78 -15.23
CA PRO A 131 -26.54 -1.46 -15.60
C PRO A 131 -26.72 -0.39 -14.53
N GLU A 132 -27.68 -0.60 -13.60
CA GLU A 132 -27.95 0.25 -12.43
C GLU A 132 -26.83 0.23 -11.40
N LEU A 133 -26.02 -0.85 -11.35
CA LEU A 133 -24.91 -0.99 -10.41
C LEU A 133 -23.84 0.07 -10.66
N PHE A 134 -23.44 0.79 -9.61
CA PHE A 134 -22.24 1.65 -9.70
C PHE A 134 -20.97 0.82 -9.52
N LEU A 135 -20.01 0.96 -10.44
CA LEU A 135 -18.70 0.34 -10.34
C LEU A 135 -17.60 1.41 -10.29
N GLY A 136 -16.95 1.54 -9.12
CA GLY A 136 -15.74 2.33 -8.94
C GLY A 136 -14.49 1.46 -8.92
N ALA A 137 -13.39 1.94 -9.51
CA ALA A 137 -12.08 1.29 -9.49
C ALA A 137 -11.04 2.19 -8.83
N VAL A 138 -10.49 1.76 -7.69
CA VAL A 138 -9.44 2.47 -6.95
C VAL A 138 -8.09 1.86 -7.32
N ILE A 139 -7.30 2.60 -8.09
CA ILE A 139 -5.95 2.17 -8.50
C ILE A 139 -4.99 2.49 -7.36
N THR A 140 -4.52 1.45 -6.69
CA THR A 140 -3.70 1.50 -5.48
C THR A 140 -2.20 1.58 -5.77
N ASP A 141 -1.83 2.12 -6.94
CA ASP A 141 -0.46 2.27 -7.42
C ASP A 141 -0.23 3.64 -8.06
N PHE A 142 1.03 4.03 -8.15
CA PHE A 142 1.48 5.21 -8.90
C PHE A 142 1.74 4.90 -10.38
N THR A 143 1.17 3.79 -10.87
CA THR A 143 1.16 3.39 -12.28
C THR A 143 -0.19 2.78 -12.62
N VAL A 144 -0.55 2.82 -13.91
CA VAL A 144 -1.79 2.19 -14.40
C VAL A 144 -1.42 0.99 -15.27
N HIS A 145 -1.67 -0.21 -14.76
CA HIS A 145 -1.52 -1.44 -15.52
C HIS A 145 -2.74 -1.65 -16.45
N LYS A 146 -2.52 -2.16 -17.66
CA LYS A 146 -3.60 -2.34 -18.65
C LYS A 146 -4.78 -3.22 -18.19
N TRP A 147 -4.55 -4.08 -17.22
CA TRP A 147 -5.61 -4.90 -16.64
C TRP A 147 -6.67 -4.11 -15.87
N TRP A 148 -6.35 -2.88 -15.44
CA TRP A 148 -7.34 -1.98 -14.88
C TRP A 148 -8.32 -1.43 -15.94
N LEU A 149 -7.88 -1.31 -17.19
CA LEU A 149 -8.63 -0.66 -18.25
C LEU A 149 -9.73 -1.60 -18.79
N VAL A 150 -10.89 -1.56 -18.16
CA VAL A 150 -12.06 -2.36 -18.54
C VAL A 150 -13.27 -1.45 -18.78
N GLU A 151 -14.06 -1.79 -19.79
CA GLU A 151 -15.30 -1.08 -20.07
C GLU A 151 -16.34 -1.31 -18.97
N GLY A 152 -17.21 -0.32 -18.74
CA GLY A 152 -18.28 -0.41 -17.74
C GLY A 152 -17.90 0.01 -16.33
N VAL A 153 -16.66 0.43 -16.09
CA VAL A 153 -16.29 1.16 -14.85
C VAL A 153 -16.85 2.57 -14.94
N ASP A 154 -17.64 3.00 -13.96
CA ASP A 154 -18.21 4.36 -13.93
C ASP A 154 -17.17 5.41 -13.56
N ALA A 155 -16.30 5.08 -12.59
CA ALA A 155 -15.26 6.00 -12.14
C ALA A 155 -13.97 5.29 -11.76
N TYR A 156 -12.83 5.83 -12.23
CA TYR A 156 -11.49 5.50 -11.77
C TYR A 156 -11.01 6.53 -10.75
N PHE A 157 -10.46 6.04 -9.64
CA PHE A 157 -9.82 6.86 -8.61
C PHE A 157 -8.32 6.59 -8.62
N LEU A 158 -7.52 7.61 -8.89
CA LEU A 158 -6.09 7.54 -9.13
C LEU A 158 -5.29 8.16 -7.98
N ALA A 159 -4.05 7.69 -7.84
CA ALA A 159 -3.10 8.23 -6.89
C ALA A 159 -2.73 9.69 -7.18
N ASP A 160 -2.67 10.07 -8.46
CA ASP A 160 -2.19 11.38 -8.91
C ASP A 160 -2.83 11.79 -10.24
N GLU A 161 -2.98 13.09 -10.45
CA GLU A 161 -3.59 13.66 -11.65
C GLU A 161 -2.81 13.34 -12.94
N ARG A 162 -1.49 13.25 -12.84
CA ARG A 162 -0.59 12.92 -13.96
C ARG A 162 -0.86 11.54 -14.56
N LEU A 163 -1.59 10.67 -13.84
CA LEU A 163 -1.98 9.35 -14.29
C LEU A 163 -3.27 9.35 -15.14
N LYS A 164 -4.03 10.45 -15.19
CA LYS A 164 -5.31 10.51 -15.92
C LYS A 164 -5.17 10.12 -17.39
N SER A 165 -4.10 10.55 -18.05
CA SER A 165 -3.84 10.21 -19.47
C SER A 165 -3.61 8.71 -19.73
N ARG A 166 -3.40 7.92 -18.69
CA ARG A 166 -3.25 6.46 -18.78
C ARG A 166 -4.58 5.71 -18.83
N ILE A 167 -5.68 6.37 -18.47
CA ILE A 167 -7.03 5.80 -18.59
C ILE A 167 -7.53 6.07 -20.00
N THR A 168 -7.64 5.00 -20.79
CA THR A 168 -7.99 5.07 -22.23
C THR A 168 -9.39 4.51 -22.52
N VAL A 169 -10.15 4.15 -21.48
CA VAL A 169 -11.54 3.72 -21.56
C VAL A 169 -12.49 4.87 -21.23
N HIS A 170 -13.74 4.78 -21.71
CA HIS A 170 -14.75 5.81 -21.43
C HIS A 170 -15.27 5.67 -19.99
N SER A 171 -14.75 6.50 -19.10
CA SER A 171 -15.10 6.51 -17.67
C SER A 171 -14.80 7.88 -17.06
N ALA A 172 -15.46 8.23 -16.00
CA ALA A 172 -15.05 9.37 -15.18
C ALA A 172 -13.71 9.08 -14.50
N VAL A 173 -12.83 10.09 -14.34
CA VAL A 173 -11.49 9.90 -13.76
C VAL A 173 -11.20 10.97 -12.72
N TYR A 174 -10.94 10.54 -11.50
CA TYR A 174 -10.66 11.40 -10.35
C TYR A 174 -9.31 11.06 -9.75
N SER A 175 -8.54 12.07 -9.35
CA SER A 175 -7.23 11.93 -8.70
C SER A 175 -7.34 12.31 -7.22
N PHE A 176 -8.12 11.52 -6.47
CA PHE A 176 -8.29 11.74 -5.04
C PHE A 176 -7.14 11.18 -4.19
N GLY A 177 -6.21 10.44 -4.78
CA GLY A 177 -5.16 9.75 -4.05
C GLY A 177 -5.53 8.30 -3.74
N ILE A 178 -4.54 7.54 -3.22
CA ILE A 178 -4.76 6.19 -2.71
C ILE A 178 -5.37 6.31 -1.30
N PRO A 179 -6.49 5.64 -1.00
CA PRO A 179 -7.10 5.68 0.33
C PRO A 179 -6.16 5.14 1.40
N VAL A 180 -5.89 5.94 2.42
CA VAL A 180 -5.15 5.56 3.62
C VAL A 180 -6.08 5.55 4.83
N ARG A 181 -5.79 4.71 5.83
CA ARG A 181 -6.59 4.60 7.04
C ARG A 181 -6.64 5.94 7.79
N HIS A 182 -7.75 6.18 8.49
CA HIS A 182 -7.96 7.42 9.25
C HIS A 182 -6.83 7.72 10.24
N ALA A 183 -6.20 6.67 10.79
CA ALA A 183 -5.09 6.79 11.72
C ALA A 183 -3.85 7.54 11.16
N PHE A 184 -3.74 7.73 9.84
CA PHE A 184 -2.67 8.55 9.22
C PHE A 184 -3.00 10.05 9.17
N LYS A 185 -4.20 10.45 9.60
CA LYS A 185 -4.59 11.85 9.69
C LYS A 185 -4.22 12.41 11.06
N GLU A 186 -3.92 13.71 11.07
CA GLU A 186 -3.84 14.51 12.30
C GLU A 186 -2.96 13.91 13.41
N GLN A 187 -1.83 13.30 13.02
CA GLN A 187 -0.83 12.84 13.98
C GLN A 187 0.07 14.02 14.40
N ASP A 188 0.27 14.19 15.69
CA ASP A 188 1.22 15.17 16.22
C ASP A 188 2.63 14.57 16.27
N TYR A 189 3.54 15.16 15.50
CA TYR A 189 4.94 14.72 15.42
C TYR A 189 5.62 14.65 16.81
N ALA A 190 5.48 15.69 17.62
CA ALA A 190 6.17 15.76 18.91
C ALA A 190 5.57 14.78 19.92
N ALA A 191 4.23 14.63 19.93
CA ALA A 191 3.54 13.66 20.78
C ALA A 191 3.91 12.22 20.41
N CYS A 192 3.97 11.90 19.10
CA CYS A 192 4.38 10.58 18.61
C CYS A 192 5.83 10.27 19.02
N ARG A 193 6.77 11.18 18.83
CA ARG A 193 8.16 10.99 19.27
C ARG A 193 8.27 10.74 20.76
N LYS A 194 7.55 11.53 21.57
CA LYS A 194 7.52 11.37 23.03
C LYS A 194 6.99 10.00 23.43
N SER A 195 5.95 9.48 22.77
CA SER A 195 5.36 8.18 23.10
C SER A 195 6.33 7.00 22.85
N PHE A 196 7.25 7.14 21.88
CA PHE A 196 8.30 6.15 21.60
C PHE A 196 9.62 6.42 22.33
N GLY A 197 9.73 7.50 23.10
CA GLY A 197 10.98 7.89 23.75
C GLY A 197 12.05 8.39 22.75
N TRP A 198 11.67 8.82 21.56
CA TRP A 198 12.60 9.35 20.55
C TRP A 198 12.94 10.80 20.84
N SER A 199 14.24 11.10 20.96
CA SER A 199 14.71 12.45 21.23
C SER A 199 14.46 13.40 20.05
N ALA A 200 14.13 14.65 20.34
CA ALA A 200 14.03 15.70 19.32
C ALA A 200 15.37 16.00 18.63
N ALA A 201 16.50 15.66 19.29
CA ALA A 201 17.84 15.89 18.76
C ALA A 201 18.34 14.78 17.81
N GLU A 202 17.65 13.64 17.75
CA GLU A 202 18.02 12.53 16.87
C GLU A 202 17.16 12.48 15.60
N LYS A 203 17.68 11.90 14.53
CA LYS A 203 16.93 11.55 13.33
C LYS A 203 16.48 10.09 13.41
N VAL A 204 15.22 9.82 13.15
CA VAL A 204 14.63 8.48 13.20
C VAL A 204 14.44 7.95 11.79
N CYS A 205 15.11 6.84 11.49
CA CYS A 205 14.98 6.11 10.23
C CYS A 205 14.20 4.82 10.46
N LEU A 206 12.99 4.74 9.89
CA LEU A 206 12.21 3.51 9.85
C LEU A 206 12.71 2.60 8.72
N ILE A 207 12.69 1.28 8.93
CA ILE A 207 12.96 0.26 7.90
C ILE A 207 11.79 -0.71 7.89
N MET A 208 10.98 -0.70 6.82
CA MET A 208 9.76 -1.49 6.74
C MET A 208 9.58 -2.15 5.37
N GLY A 209 9.59 -3.48 5.33
CA GLY A 209 9.45 -4.29 4.10
C GLY A 209 8.02 -4.67 3.75
N GLY A 210 7.02 -3.92 4.21
CA GLY A 210 5.61 -4.31 4.15
C GLY A 210 5.25 -5.36 5.20
N GLY A 211 4.01 -5.86 5.18
CA GLY A 211 3.50 -6.79 6.20
C GLY A 211 4.30 -8.10 6.36
N GLU A 212 4.96 -8.55 5.29
CA GLU A 212 5.75 -9.79 5.27
C GLU A 212 7.27 -9.57 5.47
N GLY A 213 7.71 -8.34 5.71
CA GLY A 213 9.11 -8.03 5.97
C GLY A 213 10.07 -8.38 4.83
N LEU A 214 9.71 -8.09 3.59
CA LEU A 214 10.43 -8.54 2.38
C LEU A 214 11.69 -7.72 2.01
N LEU A 215 12.28 -6.99 2.95
CA LEU A 215 13.54 -6.28 2.74
C LEU A 215 14.72 -7.05 3.37
N PRO A 216 15.95 -6.93 2.85
CA PRO A 216 17.15 -7.48 3.45
C PRO A 216 17.60 -6.62 4.66
N MET A 217 16.77 -6.59 5.72
CA MET A 217 16.91 -5.67 6.85
C MET A 217 18.22 -5.87 7.61
N GLU A 218 18.71 -7.11 7.70
CA GLU A 218 19.96 -7.42 8.38
C GLU A 218 21.14 -6.72 7.71
N GLU A 219 21.28 -6.88 6.39
CA GLU A 219 22.33 -6.24 5.59
C GLU A 219 22.22 -4.71 5.62
N MET A 220 20.99 -4.19 5.61
CA MET A 220 20.74 -2.74 5.68
C MET A 220 21.17 -2.16 7.03
N LEU A 221 20.74 -2.79 8.13
CA LEU A 221 21.12 -2.37 9.46
C LEU A 221 22.63 -2.42 9.66
N GLU A 222 23.31 -3.49 9.21
CA GLU A 222 24.76 -3.60 9.27
C GLU A 222 25.46 -2.48 8.48
N ALA A 223 25.03 -2.23 7.25
CA ALA A 223 25.65 -1.21 6.41
C ALA A 223 25.47 0.20 6.98
N ILE A 224 24.25 0.51 7.51
CA ILE A 224 23.96 1.85 8.05
C ILE A 224 24.68 2.06 9.39
N THR A 225 24.69 1.05 10.27
CA THR A 225 25.40 1.14 11.55
C THR A 225 26.90 1.26 11.38
N ALA A 226 27.50 0.48 10.44
CA ALA A 226 28.92 0.58 10.09
C ALA A 226 29.32 1.94 9.50
N ALA A 227 28.36 2.71 9.02
CA ALA A 227 28.60 4.06 8.49
C ALA A 227 28.78 5.13 9.59
N HIS A 228 28.49 4.83 10.84
CA HIS A 228 28.67 5.72 12.01
C HIS A 228 28.06 7.12 11.81
N ILE A 229 26.75 7.17 11.49
CA ILE A 229 26.02 8.41 11.27
C ILE A 229 25.56 8.96 12.63
N SER A 230 26.13 10.08 13.07
CA SER A 230 25.83 10.67 14.37
C SER A 230 24.35 11.12 14.45
N GLY A 231 23.72 10.93 15.62
CA GLY A 231 22.36 11.38 15.89
C GLY A 231 21.28 10.61 15.12
N LEU A 232 21.58 9.41 14.61
CA LEU A 232 20.62 8.58 13.89
C LEU A 232 20.16 7.41 14.77
N ARG A 233 18.84 7.22 14.87
CA ARG A 233 18.16 6.05 15.43
C ARG A 233 17.60 5.19 14.29
N LEU A 234 17.76 3.88 14.38
CA LEU A 234 17.24 2.91 13.42
C LEU A 234 16.08 2.12 14.03
N VAL A 235 14.97 2.02 13.33
CA VAL A 235 13.78 1.31 13.79
C VAL A 235 13.33 0.35 12.71
N ALA A 236 13.53 -0.95 12.90
CA ALA A 236 13.16 -1.97 11.93
C ALA A 236 11.84 -2.67 12.30
N ILE A 237 10.92 -2.74 11.35
CA ILE A 237 9.60 -3.37 11.50
C ILE A 237 9.53 -4.57 10.56
N ALA A 238 9.71 -5.77 11.11
CA ALA A 238 9.73 -7.03 10.35
C ALA A 238 8.32 -7.53 9.95
N GLY A 239 7.24 -6.88 10.43
CA GLY A 239 5.87 -7.30 10.17
C GLY A 239 5.58 -8.69 10.77
N HIS A 240 4.86 -9.52 10.01
CA HIS A 240 4.51 -10.88 10.44
C HIS A 240 5.67 -11.89 10.36
N ASN A 241 6.87 -11.44 9.93
CA ASN A 241 8.05 -12.29 9.86
C ASN A 241 8.76 -12.37 11.23
N GLU A 242 8.16 -13.10 12.17
CA GLU A 242 8.70 -13.27 13.53
C GLU A 242 10.09 -13.92 13.56
N LYS A 243 10.41 -14.78 12.56
CA LYS A 243 11.75 -15.38 12.43
C LYS A 243 12.81 -14.31 12.13
N LEU A 244 12.47 -13.38 11.23
CA LEU A 244 13.33 -12.23 10.94
C LEU A 244 13.47 -11.33 12.18
N ALA A 245 12.37 -10.98 12.83
CA ALA A 245 12.38 -10.15 14.02
C ALA A 245 13.26 -10.74 15.13
N ALA A 246 13.12 -12.04 15.41
CA ALA A 246 13.93 -12.75 16.41
C ALA A 246 15.43 -12.74 16.06
N ARG A 247 15.78 -13.02 14.79
CA ARG A 247 17.16 -13.00 14.32
C ARG A 247 17.78 -11.60 14.41
N LEU A 248 17.03 -10.56 14.02
CA LEU A 248 17.50 -9.18 14.14
C LEU A 248 17.69 -8.75 15.60
N ARG A 249 16.75 -9.09 16.51
CA ARG A 249 16.91 -8.80 17.96
C ARG A 249 18.16 -9.48 18.52
N GLN A 250 18.43 -10.74 18.17
CA GLN A 250 19.63 -11.44 18.62
C GLN A 250 20.90 -10.77 18.12
N ARG A 251 20.93 -10.30 16.85
CA ARG A 251 22.12 -9.72 16.23
C ARG A 251 22.38 -8.30 16.70
N PHE A 252 21.34 -7.49 16.90
CA PHE A 252 21.42 -6.08 17.26
C PHE A 252 21.01 -5.81 18.72
N SER A 253 21.07 -6.83 19.60
CA SER A 253 20.90 -6.60 21.04
C SER A 253 22.02 -5.69 21.58
N GLU A 254 21.70 -4.85 22.58
CA GLU A 254 22.65 -3.94 23.19
C GLU A 254 23.94 -4.63 23.61
N ASN A 255 23.83 -5.85 24.17
CA ASN A 255 24.97 -6.63 24.64
C ASN A 255 25.87 -7.13 23.51
N THR A 256 25.31 -7.50 22.36
CA THR A 256 26.09 -8.02 21.23
C THR A 256 26.73 -6.88 20.43
N TRP A 257 25.99 -5.79 20.26
CA TRP A 257 26.44 -4.64 19.47
C TRP A 257 27.51 -3.81 20.19
N GLN A 258 27.37 -3.58 21.48
CA GLN A 258 28.38 -2.90 22.29
C GLN A 258 29.66 -3.72 22.47
N ALA A 259 29.55 -5.06 22.46
CA ALA A 259 30.74 -5.95 22.55
C ALA A 259 31.60 -5.92 21.29
N THR A 260 31.04 -5.60 20.11
CA THR A 260 31.76 -5.49 18.84
C THR A 260 32.23 -4.07 18.52
N ALA A 261 31.69 -3.06 19.24
CA ALA A 261 32.16 -1.69 19.13
C ALA A 261 33.58 -1.58 19.71
N ASP A 262 34.50 -0.98 18.95
CA ASP A 262 35.85 -0.70 19.44
C ASP A 262 35.75 0.19 20.69
N LYS A 263 36.22 -0.33 21.82
CA LYS A 263 36.20 0.39 23.13
C LYS A 263 36.97 1.72 23.10
N ASN A 264 37.79 1.94 22.06
CA ASN A 264 38.54 3.16 21.84
C ASN A 264 37.87 4.09 20.80
N ALA A 265 36.71 3.72 20.27
CA ALA A 265 36.02 4.55 19.30
C ALA A 265 35.41 5.80 19.96
N SER A 266 35.66 6.95 19.37
CA SER A 266 35.14 8.25 19.81
C SER A 266 33.68 8.48 19.42
N TYR A 267 32.92 7.43 19.08
CA TYR A 267 31.53 7.55 18.65
C TYR A 267 30.61 6.64 19.48
N THR A 268 29.34 7.08 19.64
CA THR A 268 28.29 6.27 20.22
C THR A 268 27.58 5.48 19.14
N PRO A 269 27.43 4.15 19.28
CA PRO A 269 26.67 3.34 18.31
C PRO A 269 25.24 3.85 18.13
N ASN A 270 24.73 3.76 16.89
CA ASN A 270 23.35 4.12 16.61
C ASN A 270 22.37 3.22 17.40
N PRO A 271 21.37 3.77 18.11
CA PRO A 271 20.33 2.97 18.71
C PRO A 271 19.55 2.20 17.63
N VAL A 272 19.33 0.89 17.85
CA VAL A 272 18.59 0.02 16.95
C VAL A 272 17.41 -0.61 17.69
N GLU A 273 16.19 -0.38 17.21
CA GLU A 273 14.97 -0.96 17.73
C GLU A 273 14.40 -1.96 16.73
N ILE A 274 13.99 -3.14 17.20
CA ILE A 274 13.47 -4.22 16.34
C ILE A 274 12.06 -4.61 16.78
N TYR A 275 11.11 -4.43 15.88
CA TYR A 275 9.71 -4.80 16.08
C TYR A 275 9.27 -5.90 15.11
N GLY A 276 8.34 -6.74 15.56
CA GLY A 276 7.52 -7.60 14.72
C GLY A 276 6.37 -6.82 14.08
N PHE A 277 5.18 -7.42 14.04
CA PHE A 277 3.97 -6.72 13.59
C PHE A 277 3.55 -5.61 14.58
N ARG A 278 3.20 -4.44 14.03
CA ARG A 278 2.76 -3.28 14.79
C ARG A 278 1.48 -2.69 14.20
N GLU A 279 0.53 -2.32 15.05
CA GLU A 279 -0.70 -1.63 14.66
C GLU A 279 -0.53 -0.10 14.66
N ASP A 280 0.39 0.40 15.46
CA ASP A 280 0.69 1.83 15.64
C ASP A 280 1.72 2.37 14.62
N VAL A 281 1.87 1.71 13.47
CA VAL A 281 2.67 2.20 12.34
C VAL A 281 2.33 3.65 11.95
N PRO A 282 1.05 4.10 11.96
CA PRO A 282 0.74 5.51 11.71
C PRO A 282 1.45 6.48 12.64
N GLN A 283 1.51 6.17 13.94
CA GLN A 283 2.20 6.99 14.94
C GLN A 283 3.72 6.93 14.75
N MET A 284 4.26 5.74 14.41
CA MET A 284 5.69 5.58 14.13
C MET A 284 6.10 6.39 12.89
N LEU A 285 5.31 6.34 11.81
CA LEU A 285 5.55 7.18 10.64
C LEU A 285 5.47 8.66 10.98
N ALA A 286 4.46 9.08 11.73
CA ALA A 286 4.31 10.48 12.10
C ALA A 286 5.46 11.02 12.96
N GLY A 287 6.09 10.17 13.79
CA GLY A 287 7.22 10.55 14.65
C GLY A 287 8.61 10.39 14.01
N ALA A 288 8.71 9.79 12.85
CA ALA A 288 9.96 9.55 12.15
C ALA A 288 10.35 10.70 11.20
N ASP A 289 11.59 10.68 10.72
CA ASP A 289 12.12 11.64 9.76
C ASP A 289 12.25 11.05 8.36
N MET A 290 12.55 9.76 8.27
CA MET A 290 12.71 9.06 7.00
C MET A 290 12.28 7.60 7.11
N ILE A 291 11.98 6.99 5.97
CA ILE A 291 11.68 5.57 5.88
C ILE A 291 12.39 4.91 4.70
N ILE A 292 12.94 3.72 4.94
CA ILE A 292 13.43 2.81 3.91
C ILE A 292 12.35 1.74 3.72
N THR A 293 11.83 1.66 2.49
CA THR A 293 10.78 0.68 2.18
C THR A 293 10.89 0.19 0.73
N LYS A 294 10.03 -0.75 0.36
CA LYS A 294 9.82 -1.15 -1.03
C LYS A 294 8.79 -0.22 -1.70
N ALA A 295 8.81 -0.16 -3.03
CA ALA A 295 7.94 0.74 -3.78
C ALA A 295 6.48 0.23 -3.92
N GLY A 296 5.88 -0.22 -2.82
CA GLY A 296 4.46 -0.61 -2.76
C GLY A 296 3.56 0.62 -2.73
N GLY A 297 2.52 0.65 -3.57
CA GLY A 297 1.69 1.84 -3.76
C GLY A 297 1.06 2.37 -2.47
N LEU A 298 0.43 1.49 -1.67
CA LEU A 298 -0.20 1.92 -0.42
C LEU A 298 0.80 2.43 0.62
N THR A 299 1.89 1.69 0.88
CA THR A 299 2.91 2.13 1.83
C THR A 299 3.49 3.48 1.43
N CYS A 300 3.76 3.68 0.14
CA CYS A 300 4.22 4.97 -0.35
C CYS A 300 3.17 6.08 -0.15
N ALA A 301 1.87 5.79 -0.35
CA ALA A 301 0.80 6.76 -0.08
C ALA A 301 0.70 7.13 1.42
N GLU A 302 0.84 6.15 2.32
CA GLU A 302 0.90 6.36 3.77
C GLU A 302 2.08 7.27 4.15
N VAL A 303 3.26 7.01 3.58
CA VAL A 303 4.47 7.82 3.78
C VAL A 303 4.30 9.24 3.28
N LEU A 304 3.78 9.41 2.06
CA LEU A 304 3.51 10.74 1.49
C LEU A 304 2.49 11.53 2.33
N THR A 305 1.51 10.83 2.91
CA THR A 305 0.52 11.45 3.81
C THR A 305 1.14 11.86 5.14
N SER A 306 2.15 11.13 5.62
CA SER A 306 2.86 11.43 6.87
C SER A 306 4.01 12.45 6.69
N GLY A 307 4.39 12.79 5.46
CA GLY A 307 5.41 13.80 5.16
C GLY A 307 6.85 13.40 5.45
N LEU A 308 7.19 12.11 5.39
CA LEU A 308 8.54 11.61 5.59
C LEU A 308 9.38 11.64 4.33
N GLU A 309 10.71 11.68 4.49
CA GLU A 309 11.65 11.37 3.42
C GLU A 309 11.53 9.90 3.01
N LEU A 310 11.27 9.66 1.73
CA LEU A 310 11.01 8.32 1.18
C LEU A 310 12.25 7.78 0.47
N LEU A 311 12.80 6.66 1.01
CA LEU A 311 13.89 5.90 0.41
C LEU A 311 13.34 4.54 -0.06
N LEU A 312 13.45 4.28 -1.36
CA LEU A 312 12.98 3.06 -2.01
C LEU A 312 14.18 2.17 -2.35
N TYR A 313 14.21 0.97 -1.78
CA TYR A 313 15.36 0.08 -1.96
C TYR A 313 15.04 -1.08 -2.90
N LYS A 314 15.85 -1.24 -3.96
CA LYS A 314 15.78 -2.32 -4.96
C LYS A 314 14.35 -2.62 -5.40
N PRO A 315 13.64 -1.66 -6.02
CA PRO A 315 12.28 -1.91 -6.51
C PRO A 315 12.26 -3.11 -7.45
N LEU A 316 11.32 -4.03 -7.24
CA LEU A 316 11.16 -5.20 -8.10
C LEU A 316 10.71 -4.80 -9.51
N PRO A 317 11.15 -5.54 -10.55
CA PRO A 317 10.70 -5.31 -11.93
C PRO A 317 9.18 -5.28 -12.06
N GLY A 318 8.68 -4.40 -12.93
CA GLY A 318 7.26 -4.24 -13.18
C GLY A 318 6.63 -3.13 -12.35
N GLN A 319 5.67 -3.44 -11.50
CA GLN A 319 4.86 -2.49 -10.75
C GLN A 319 5.68 -1.61 -9.80
N GLU A 320 6.58 -2.21 -9.01
CA GLU A 320 7.39 -1.44 -8.07
C GLU A 320 8.38 -0.50 -8.76
N GLN A 321 9.01 -0.93 -9.87
CA GLN A 321 9.86 -0.03 -10.67
C GLN A 321 9.07 1.14 -11.25
N GLY A 322 7.85 0.89 -11.72
CA GLY A 322 6.95 1.93 -12.20
C GLY A 322 6.60 2.93 -11.09
N ASN A 323 6.19 2.43 -9.92
CA ASN A 323 5.92 3.27 -8.75
C ASN A 323 7.15 4.08 -8.33
N ALA A 324 8.33 3.44 -8.23
CA ALA A 324 9.58 4.11 -7.85
C ALA A 324 9.97 5.20 -8.84
N GLY A 325 9.85 4.93 -10.15
CA GLY A 325 10.11 5.92 -11.20
C GLY A 325 9.20 7.15 -11.09
N PHE A 326 7.89 6.92 -10.89
CA PHE A 326 6.93 7.99 -10.71
C PHE A 326 7.21 8.82 -9.43
N LEU A 327 7.44 8.13 -8.31
CA LEU A 327 7.70 8.77 -7.01
C LEU A 327 9.02 9.57 -7.02
N LYS A 328 10.06 9.05 -7.67
CA LYS A 328 11.32 9.78 -7.88
C LYS A 328 11.10 11.06 -8.70
N ALA A 329 10.36 10.96 -9.81
CA ALA A 329 10.18 12.06 -10.74
C ALA A 329 9.28 13.19 -10.18
N HIS A 330 8.30 12.84 -9.31
CA HIS A 330 7.24 13.77 -8.94
C HIS A 330 7.15 14.08 -7.44
N TYR A 331 7.75 13.24 -6.60
CA TYR A 331 7.67 13.36 -5.14
C TYR A 331 9.04 13.40 -4.46
N GLY A 332 10.13 13.38 -5.24
CA GLY A 332 11.48 13.50 -4.70
C GLY A 332 12.00 12.24 -3.99
N ALA A 333 11.33 11.07 -4.18
CA ALA A 333 11.76 9.83 -3.53
C ALA A 333 13.19 9.44 -3.94
N ASN A 334 13.99 9.00 -2.97
CA ASN A 334 15.33 8.48 -3.20
C ASN A 334 15.23 7.00 -3.59
N VAL A 335 15.65 6.64 -4.81
CA VAL A 335 15.65 5.25 -5.29
C VAL A 335 17.07 4.69 -5.25
N CYS A 336 17.32 3.72 -4.38
CA CYS A 336 18.63 3.13 -4.12
C CYS A 336 18.71 1.71 -4.68
N GLN A 337 19.73 1.42 -5.49
CA GLN A 337 19.91 0.11 -6.13
C GLN A 337 20.85 -0.82 -5.34
N ASN A 338 21.64 -0.27 -4.43
CA ASN A 338 22.61 -0.99 -3.60
C ASN A 338 22.77 -0.33 -2.22
N LEU A 339 23.48 -1.02 -1.32
CA LEU A 339 23.68 -0.55 0.06
C LEU A 339 24.50 0.75 0.12
N ALA A 340 25.47 0.95 -0.78
CA ALA A 340 26.28 2.17 -0.79
C ALA A 340 25.44 3.40 -1.11
N GLU A 341 24.55 3.31 -2.11
CA GLU A 341 23.58 4.37 -2.43
C GLU A 341 22.63 4.63 -1.27
N LEU A 342 22.14 3.55 -0.62
CA LEU A 342 21.25 3.65 0.53
C LEU A 342 21.90 4.39 1.70
N VAL A 343 23.12 3.97 2.08
CA VAL A 343 23.89 4.61 3.17
C VAL A 343 24.17 6.08 2.86
N ALA A 344 24.54 6.39 1.61
CA ALA A 344 24.77 7.77 1.19
C ALA A 344 23.50 8.64 1.30
N ALA A 345 22.35 8.10 0.90
CA ALA A 345 21.06 8.78 1.00
C ALA A 345 20.63 9.00 2.47
N VAL A 346 20.74 7.97 3.31
CA VAL A 346 20.47 8.06 4.75
C VAL A 346 21.36 9.12 5.40
N ARG A 347 22.68 9.08 5.12
CA ARG A 347 23.64 10.05 5.65
C ARG A 347 23.30 11.47 5.23
N LYS A 348 22.98 11.68 3.96
CA LYS A 348 22.57 12.99 3.43
C LYS A 348 21.38 13.56 4.20
N ILE A 349 20.32 12.77 4.40
CA ILE A 349 19.12 13.21 5.10
C ILE A 349 19.39 13.43 6.59
N ALA A 350 20.13 12.50 7.23
CA ALA A 350 20.45 12.60 8.66
C ALA A 350 21.28 13.83 9.01
N LEU A 351 22.22 14.25 8.14
CA LEU A 351 23.10 15.38 8.35
C LEU A 351 22.56 16.70 7.82
N THR A 352 21.39 16.70 7.18
CA THR A 352 20.76 17.96 6.73
C THR A 352 20.18 18.65 7.96
N GLU A 353 20.61 19.89 8.21
CA GLU A 353 19.99 20.78 9.20
C GLU A 353 18.58 21.16 8.71
N GLN A 354 17.63 20.26 8.91
CA GLN A 354 16.22 20.58 8.72
C GLN A 354 15.63 21.06 10.05
N SER A 355 14.83 22.12 9.99
CA SER A 355 13.93 22.50 11.08
C SER A 355 13.19 21.26 11.56
N ALA A 356 12.94 21.17 12.87
CA ALA A 356 12.25 20.06 13.56
C ALA A 356 10.78 19.85 13.10
N VAL A 357 10.40 20.33 11.92
CA VAL A 357 9.06 20.21 11.35
C VAL A 357 9.12 19.23 10.19
N PRO A 358 8.28 18.20 10.18
CA PRO A 358 8.15 17.27 9.04
C PRO A 358 7.95 18.03 7.73
N GLN A 359 8.37 17.44 6.62
CA GLN A 359 8.01 18.00 5.32
C GLN A 359 6.47 18.10 5.22
N LYS A 360 5.99 19.11 4.48
CA LYS A 360 4.55 19.24 4.26
C LYS A 360 4.04 17.94 3.61
N PRO A 361 2.99 17.30 4.17
CA PRO A 361 2.40 16.12 3.56
C PRO A 361 2.09 16.35 2.08
N GLN A 362 2.49 15.42 1.23
CA GLN A 362 2.26 15.46 -0.21
C GLN A 362 1.14 14.49 -0.63
N GLY A 363 0.78 13.55 0.26
CA GLY A 363 -0.36 12.64 0.07
C GLY A 363 -1.68 13.29 0.45
N ASN A 364 -2.78 12.72 -0.07
CA ASN A 364 -4.13 13.18 0.28
C ASN A 364 -4.74 12.32 1.38
N ALA A 365 -4.69 12.79 2.60
CA ALA A 365 -5.29 12.13 3.77
C ALA A 365 -6.84 12.01 3.69
N LEU A 366 -7.50 12.75 2.79
CA LEU A 366 -8.95 12.76 2.61
C LEU A 366 -9.41 11.91 1.42
N ALA A 367 -8.53 11.12 0.82
CA ALA A 367 -8.84 10.32 -0.37
C ALA A 367 -10.05 9.39 -0.15
N ALA A 368 -10.10 8.69 0.99
CA ALA A 368 -11.21 7.79 1.32
C ALA A 368 -12.55 8.54 1.45
N GLU A 369 -12.55 9.72 2.08
CA GLU A 369 -13.74 10.55 2.25
C GLU A 369 -14.24 11.10 0.93
N GLN A 370 -13.34 11.55 0.06
CA GLN A 370 -13.71 12.08 -1.26
C GLN A 370 -14.30 10.99 -2.14
N ILE A 371 -13.72 9.79 -2.13
CA ILE A 371 -14.27 8.63 -2.83
C ILE A 371 -15.64 8.27 -2.27
N CYS A 372 -15.78 8.18 -0.94
CA CYS A 372 -17.03 7.86 -0.28
C CYS A 372 -18.13 8.89 -0.63
N ALA A 373 -17.84 10.18 -0.52
CA ALA A 373 -18.79 11.25 -0.82
C ALA A 373 -19.26 11.17 -2.27
N PHE A 374 -18.34 11.01 -3.21
CA PHE A 374 -18.65 10.88 -4.64
C PHE A 374 -19.52 9.66 -4.93
N VAL A 375 -19.16 8.48 -4.42
CA VAL A 375 -19.93 7.24 -4.64
C VAL A 375 -21.34 7.36 -4.10
N LEU A 376 -21.50 7.90 -2.89
CA LEU A 376 -22.82 8.07 -2.28
C LEU A 376 -23.70 9.09 -3.05
N GLU A 377 -23.10 10.12 -3.63
CA GLU A 377 -23.81 11.04 -4.52
C GLU A 377 -24.34 10.30 -5.76
N GLN A 378 -23.49 9.47 -6.41
CA GLN A 378 -23.87 8.73 -7.62
C GLN A 378 -25.00 7.74 -7.37
N ILE A 379 -24.99 6.97 -6.28
CA ILE A 379 -26.02 5.96 -5.99
C ILE A 379 -27.31 6.59 -5.43
N ARG A 380 -27.28 7.81 -4.89
CA ARG A 380 -28.46 8.56 -4.46
C ARG A 380 -29.17 9.26 -5.60
N ALA A 381 -28.44 9.59 -6.67
CA ALA A 381 -29.00 10.23 -7.85
C ALA A 381 -29.76 9.25 -8.78
N LYS A 382 -29.57 7.94 -8.58
CA LYS A 382 -30.31 6.85 -9.25
C LYS A 382 -31.58 6.49 -8.47
#